data_f6555d1cafb53ab9efaa06c2324bb690
#
_entry.id   f6555d1cafb53ab9efaa06c2324bb690
#
_cell.length_a   1.000
_cell.length_b   1.000
_cell.length_c   1.000
_cell.angle_alpha   90.00
_cell.angle_beta   90.00
_cell.angle_gamma   90.00
#
_symmetry.space_group_name_H-M   'P 1'
#
loop_
_entity.id
_entity.type
_entity.pdbx_description
1 polymer ?
#
loop_
_entity_poly.entity_id
_entity_poly.type
_entity_poly.pdbx_seq_one_letter_code
_entity_poly.pdbx_strand_id
1 'polypeptide(L)'
;NNRITESVLLKLKSLQFESGRRLGYEKATDRLREYLGAFFVVSILLFSLFSFFFIYRNHYFKDYKILILISLLMYGIIFFAWIVQSYQLPVYIIPIAMISMLLTVLLDASVAIMISTILILLISLLIGNDLDFAIIQFFISLMSIFSVRRLRKRRQIIMTMLLLVFCSVFVFFSVMLFKGIDFLDYNYSNVGYLA
;
A
#
# COMPACT_ATOMS: atom_id res chain seq x y z
N ASN A 1 39.39 -22.83 -35.63
CA ASN A 1 39.46 -23.66 -34.42
C ASN A 1 40.36 -22.97 -33.38
N ASN A 2 39.83 -21.99 -32.67
CA ASN A 2 40.52 -21.41 -31.52
C ASN A 2 40.41 -22.40 -30.35
N ARG A 3 41.50 -23.14 -30.12
CA ARG A 3 41.61 -23.99 -28.91
C ARG A 3 41.68 -23.05 -27.69
N ILE A 4 40.77 -23.21 -26.74
CA ILE A 4 40.79 -22.52 -25.48
C ILE A 4 42.05 -22.97 -24.74
N THR A 5 43.04 -22.09 -24.64
CA THR A 5 44.31 -22.34 -23.95
C THR A 5 44.05 -22.23 -22.44
N GLU A 6 44.74 -22.99 -21.60
CA GLU A 6 44.58 -22.99 -20.14
C GLU A 6 44.68 -21.58 -19.52
N SER A 7 45.49 -20.71 -20.07
CA SER A 7 45.62 -19.30 -19.67
C SER A 7 44.36 -18.49 -19.94
N VAL A 8 43.60 -18.80 -20.98
CA VAL A 8 42.30 -18.16 -21.28
C VAL A 8 41.21 -18.67 -20.32
N LEU A 9 41.30 -19.95 -19.96
CA LEU A 9 40.35 -20.55 -19.01
C LEU A 9 40.55 -20.00 -17.60
N LEU A 10 41.79 -19.76 -17.17
CA LEU A 10 42.09 -19.10 -15.89
C LEU A 10 41.64 -17.64 -15.87
N LYS A 11 41.84 -16.89 -16.97
CA LYS A 11 41.32 -15.52 -17.09
C LYS A 11 39.79 -15.46 -17.08
N LEU A 12 39.11 -16.39 -17.73
CA LEU A 12 37.64 -16.48 -17.69
C LEU A 12 37.11 -16.79 -16.28
N LYS A 13 37.76 -17.73 -15.57
CA LYS A 13 37.40 -18.03 -14.18
C LYS A 13 37.62 -16.84 -13.23
N SER A 14 38.72 -16.12 -13.37
CA SER A 14 38.98 -14.93 -12.53
C SER A 14 37.97 -13.80 -12.84
N LEU A 15 37.64 -13.57 -14.11
CA LEU A 15 36.62 -12.61 -14.51
C LEU A 15 35.19 -13.00 -14.00
N GLN A 16 34.88 -14.30 -14.06
CA GLN A 16 33.62 -14.81 -13.51
C GLN A 16 33.55 -14.63 -11.99
N PHE A 17 34.63 -14.83 -11.28
CA PHE A 17 34.72 -14.64 -9.84
C PHE A 17 34.63 -13.14 -9.45
N GLU A 18 35.34 -12.26 -10.18
CA GLU A 18 35.25 -10.81 -9.95
C GLU A 18 33.87 -10.23 -10.32
N SER A 19 33.29 -10.65 -11.45
CA SER A 19 31.94 -10.20 -11.83
C SER A 19 30.88 -10.69 -10.84
N GLY A 20 30.96 -11.93 -10.35
CA GLY A 20 30.09 -12.45 -9.31
C GLY A 20 30.23 -11.71 -8.01
N ARG A 21 31.43 -11.27 -7.64
CA ARG A 21 31.69 -10.48 -6.45
C ARG A 21 31.15 -9.05 -6.58
N ARG A 22 31.38 -8.39 -7.71
CA ARG A 22 30.83 -7.05 -8.00
C ARG A 22 29.31 -7.05 -8.04
N LEU A 23 28.68 -8.01 -8.73
CA LEU A 23 27.25 -8.18 -8.77
C LEU A 23 26.64 -8.45 -7.36
N GLY A 24 27.37 -9.15 -6.50
CA GLY A 24 26.98 -9.39 -5.11
C GLY A 24 27.02 -8.11 -4.27
N TYR A 25 28.05 -7.29 -4.42
CA TYR A 25 28.16 -5.99 -3.74
C TYR A 25 27.14 -4.98 -4.28
N GLU A 26 26.95 -4.89 -5.60
CA GLU A 26 25.92 -4.02 -6.20
C GLU A 26 24.52 -4.42 -5.71
N LYS A 27 24.18 -5.70 -5.72
CA LYS A 27 22.88 -6.15 -5.17
C LYS A 27 22.71 -5.87 -3.69
N ALA A 28 23.77 -5.96 -2.90
CA ALA A 28 23.70 -5.65 -1.47
C ALA A 28 23.54 -4.13 -1.21
N THR A 29 24.26 -3.31 -1.97
CA THR A 29 24.16 -1.84 -1.86
C THR A 29 22.82 -1.32 -2.38
N ASP A 30 22.26 -1.92 -3.42
CA ASP A 30 20.94 -1.55 -3.95
C ASP A 30 19.82 -1.93 -2.98
N ARG A 31 19.87 -3.10 -2.35
CA ARG A 31 18.95 -3.47 -1.28
C ARG A 31 19.04 -2.54 -0.08
N LEU A 32 20.27 -2.19 0.36
CA LEU A 32 20.45 -1.23 1.46
C LEU A 32 19.85 0.13 1.12
N ARG A 33 20.01 0.58 -0.10
CA ARG A 33 19.45 1.85 -0.59
C ARG A 33 17.92 1.82 -0.59
N GLU A 34 17.34 0.71 -1.03
CA GLU A 34 15.89 0.48 -1.03
C GLU A 34 15.31 0.45 0.40
N TYR A 35 15.94 -0.29 1.33
CA TYR A 35 15.51 -0.32 2.73
C TYR A 35 15.67 1.02 3.43
N LEU A 36 16.76 1.75 3.16
CA LEU A 36 16.96 3.11 3.70
C LEU A 36 15.91 4.07 3.15
N GLY A 37 15.60 4.00 1.86
CA GLY A 37 14.55 4.80 1.24
C GLY A 37 13.19 4.53 1.88
N ALA A 38 12.81 3.26 2.02
CA ALA A 38 11.56 2.86 2.68
C ALA A 38 11.52 3.33 4.14
N PHE A 39 12.62 3.20 4.89
CA PHE A 39 12.73 3.66 6.26
C PHE A 39 12.49 5.17 6.39
N PHE A 40 13.09 5.98 5.52
CA PHE A 40 12.87 7.44 5.52
C PHE A 40 11.42 7.79 5.20
N VAL A 41 10.82 7.16 4.19
CA VAL A 41 9.42 7.42 3.84
C VAL A 41 8.49 7.05 4.99
N VAL A 42 8.65 5.88 5.60
CA VAL A 42 7.86 5.45 6.77
C VAL A 42 8.05 6.44 7.93
N SER A 43 9.29 6.87 8.19
CA SER A 43 9.58 7.84 9.26
C SER A 43 8.88 9.18 9.02
N ILE A 44 8.88 9.68 7.78
CA ILE A 44 8.18 10.92 7.41
C ILE A 44 6.67 10.76 7.59
N LEU A 45 6.08 9.64 7.19
CA LEU A 45 4.66 9.37 7.34
C LEU A 45 4.26 9.31 8.83
N LEU A 46 5.03 8.63 9.67
CA LEU A 46 4.78 8.56 11.11
C LEU A 46 4.98 9.93 11.77
N PHE A 47 6.00 10.69 11.36
CA PHE A 47 6.22 12.05 11.85
C PHE A 47 5.07 12.98 11.46
N SER A 48 4.54 12.86 10.24
CA SER A 48 3.36 13.60 9.79
C SER A 48 2.13 13.27 10.64
N LEU A 49 1.91 12.00 10.95
CA LEU A 49 0.82 11.57 11.85
C LEU A 49 0.98 12.17 13.24
N PHE A 50 2.17 12.06 13.82
CA PHE A 50 2.47 12.61 15.14
C PHE A 50 2.27 14.12 15.18
N SER A 51 2.78 14.84 14.17
CA SER A 51 2.64 16.29 14.04
C SER A 51 1.18 16.72 13.91
N PHE A 52 0.38 15.98 13.14
CA PHE A 52 -1.05 16.23 13.01
C PHE A 52 -1.77 16.11 14.35
N PHE A 53 -1.53 15.04 15.10
CA PHE A 53 -2.14 14.88 16.42
C PHE A 53 -1.67 15.94 17.40
N PHE A 54 -0.39 16.28 17.39
CA PHE A 54 0.18 17.26 18.29
C PHE A 54 -0.39 18.67 18.08
N ILE A 55 -0.53 19.10 16.80
CA ILE A 55 -0.98 20.45 16.45
C ILE A 55 -2.51 20.56 16.52
N TYR A 56 -3.21 19.61 15.90
CA TYR A 56 -4.66 19.75 15.70
C TYR A 56 -5.51 19.02 16.71
N ARG A 57 -5.01 17.98 17.37
CA ARG A 57 -5.81 17.09 18.20
C ARG A 57 -5.11 16.67 19.49
N ASN A 58 -4.48 17.62 20.16
CA ASN A 58 -3.75 17.40 21.42
C ASN A 58 -4.62 16.72 22.51
N HIS A 59 -5.96 16.86 22.44
CA HIS A 59 -6.88 16.18 23.34
C HIS A 59 -6.77 14.64 23.25
N TYR A 60 -6.54 14.08 22.06
CA TYR A 60 -6.39 12.63 21.88
C TYR A 60 -5.12 12.05 22.53
N PHE A 61 -4.08 12.86 22.71
CA PHE A 61 -2.89 12.44 23.46
C PHE A 61 -3.15 12.24 24.97
N LYS A 62 -4.16 12.91 25.51
CA LYS A 62 -4.51 12.77 26.92
C LYS A 62 -5.27 11.47 27.21
N ASP A 63 -5.98 10.95 26.21
CA ASP A 63 -6.76 9.72 26.32
C ASP A 63 -6.01 8.54 25.72
N TYR A 64 -5.20 7.85 26.56
CA TYR A 64 -4.44 6.68 26.14
C TYR A 64 -5.30 5.57 25.50
N LYS A 65 -6.59 5.48 25.85
CA LYS A 65 -7.52 4.50 25.26
C LYS A 65 -7.73 4.73 23.75
N ILE A 66 -7.80 6.00 23.34
CA ILE A 66 -7.98 6.38 21.94
C ILE A 66 -6.71 6.07 21.15
N LEU A 67 -5.53 6.34 21.72
CA LEU A 67 -4.25 6.00 21.08
C LEU A 67 -4.07 4.50 20.91
N ILE A 68 -4.45 3.71 21.94
CA ILE A 68 -4.43 2.24 21.84
C ILE A 68 -5.39 1.76 20.74
N LEU A 69 -6.60 2.32 20.67
CA LEU A 69 -7.57 1.96 19.64
C LEU A 69 -7.04 2.23 18.23
N ILE A 70 -6.47 3.42 17.99
CA ILE A 70 -5.89 3.78 16.70
C ILE A 70 -4.73 2.84 16.35
N SER A 71 -3.82 2.60 17.30
CA SER A 71 -2.70 1.68 17.10
C SER A 71 -3.18 0.27 16.77
N LEU A 72 -4.16 -0.23 17.49
CA LEU A 72 -4.72 -1.56 17.27
C LEU A 72 -5.34 -1.70 15.88
N LEU A 73 -6.09 -0.69 15.43
CA LEU A 73 -6.68 -0.67 14.10
C LEU A 73 -5.61 -0.59 13.00
N MET A 74 -4.60 0.25 13.18
CA MET A 74 -3.48 0.36 12.24
C MET A 74 -2.71 -0.96 12.15
N TYR A 75 -2.36 -1.56 13.27
CA TYR A 75 -1.69 -2.86 13.30
C TYR A 75 -2.52 -3.97 12.68
N GLY A 76 -3.82 -4.01 12.97
CA GLY A 76 -4.73 -5.01 12.42
C GLY A 76 -4.77 -5.01 10.90
N ILE A 77 -4.85 -3.82 10.27
CA ILE A 77 -4.90 -3.72 8.81
C ILE A 77 -3.54 -4.01 8.16
N ILE A 78 -2.44 -3.56 8.75
CA ILE A 78 -1.09 -3.86 8.26
C ILE A 78 -0.82 -5.36 8.33
N PHE A 79 -1.22 -6.01 9.43
CA PHE A 79 -1.12 -7.46 9.58
C PHE A 79 -1.98 -8.19 8.55
N PHE A 80 -3.20 -7.71 8.31
CA PHE A 80 -4.06 -8.27 7.28
C PHE A 80 -3.47 -8.09 5.86
N ALA A 81 -2.90 -6.92 5.57
CA ALA A 81 -2.19 -6.67 4.31
C ALA A 81 -1.00 -7.60 4.12
N TRP A 82 -0.24 -7.87 5.19
CA TRP A 82 0.86 -8.84 5.15
C TRP A 82 0.36 -10.27 4.86
N ILE A 83 -0.77 -10.68 5.44
CA ILE A 83 -1.40 -11.97 5.13
C ILE A 83 -1.80 -12.03 3.65
N VAL A 84 -2.51 -11.02 3.14
CA VAL A 84 -2.94 -10.96 1.73
C VAL A 84 -1.75 -11.11 0.79
N GLN A 85 -0.65 -10.41 1.07
CA GLN A 85 0.57 -10.50 0.28
C GLN A 85 1.25 -11.87 0.39
N SER A 86 1.31 -12.47 1.59
CA SER A 86 1.92 -13.78 1.82
C SER A 86 1.21 -14.91 1.08
N TYR A 87 -0.11 -14.81 0.93
CA TYR A 87 -0.93 -15.78 0.19
C TYR A 87 -1.15 -15.38 -1.28
N GLN A 88 -0.48 -14.33 -1.77
CA GLN A 88 -0.62 -13.81 -3.14
C GLN A 88 -2.09 -13.53 -3.54
N LEU A 89 -2.91 -13.12 -2.58
CA LEU A 89 -4.30 -12.75 -2.83
C LEU A 89 -4.38 -11.37 -3.48
N PRO A 90 -5.46 -11.06 -4.21
CA PRO A 90 -5.65 -9.74 -4.79
C PRO A 90 -5.63 -8.66 -3.72
N VAL A 91 -4.73 -7.69 -3.86
CA VAL A 91 -4.49 -6.61 -2.87
C VAL A 91 -5.71 -5.73 -2.62
N TYR A 92 -6.63 -5.68 -3.56
CA TYR A 92 -7.90 -4.93 -3.44
C TYR A 92 -8.87 -5.50 -2.40
N ILE A 93 -8.62 -6.71 -1.87
CA ILE A 93 -9.40 -7.33 -0.78
C ILE A 93 -9.15 -6.60 0.55
N ILE A 94 -8.06 -5.83 0.68
CA ILE A 94 -7.72 -5.13 1.93
C ILE A 94 -8.82 -4.10 2.25
N PRO A 95 -9.54 -4.23 3.39
CA PRO A 95 -10.75 -3.46 3.65
C PRO A 95 -10.44 -2.07 4.27
N ILE A 96 -9.63 -1.25 3.60
CA ILE A 96 -9.23 0.08 4.12
C ILE A 96 -10.46 0.99 4.28
N ALA A 97 -11.41 0.94 3.35
CA ALA A 97 -12.64 1.71 3.42
C ALA A 97 -13.46 1.42 4.70
N MET A 98 -13.49 0.15 5.14
CA MET A 98 -14.17 -0.25 6.37
C MET A 98 -13.52 0.40 7.60
N ILE A 99 -12.19 0.43 7.65
CA ILE A 99 -11.45 1.10 8.74
C ILE A 99 -11.66 2.60 8.69
N SER A 100 -11.66 3.21 7.51
CA SER A 100 -11.94 4.63 7.34
C SER A 100 -13.33 5.01 7.86
N MET A 101 -14.34 4.17 7.59
CA MET A 101 -15.68 4.32 8.17
C MET A 101 -15.65 4.22 9.70
N LEU A 102 -15.01 3.18 10.22
CA LEU A 102 -14.93 2.92 11.66
C LEU A 102 -14.27 4.09 12.38
N LEU A 103 -13.14 4.58 11.87
CA LEU A 103 -12.45 5.74 12.42
C LEU A 103 -13.31 7.01 12.39
N THR A 104 -14.10 7.19 11.31
CA THR A 104 -15.01 8.34 11.20
C THR A 104 -16.13 8.30 12.24
N VAL A 105 -16.65 7.12 12.55
CA VAL A 105 -17.70 6.93 13.55
C VAL A 105 -17.17 7.07 14.98
N LEU A 106 -15.99 6.50 15.23
CA LEU A 106 -15.41 6.45 16.57
C LEU A 106 -14.70 7.74 16.98
N LEU A 107 -14.12 8.45 16.03
CA LEU A 107 -13.32 9.63 16.30
C LEU A 107 -13.88 10.85 15.58
N ASP A 108 -13.35 11.15 14.40
CA ASP A 108 -13.71 12.30 13.60
C ASP A 108 -13.26 12.08 12.14
N ALA A 109 -13.98 12.69 11.19
CA ALA A 109 -13.65 12.58 9.78
C ALA A 109 -12.24 13.10 9.43
N SER A 110 -11.78 14.17 10.08
CA SER A 110 -10.44 14.73 9.84
C SER A 110 -9.35 13.74 10.25
N VAL A 111 -9.53 13.10 11.40
CA VAL A 111 -8.61 12.05 11.90
C VAL A 111 -8.67 10.82 11.01
N ALA A 112 -9.86 10.42 10.59
CA ALA A 112 -10.05 9.29 9.69
C ALA A 112 -9.36 9.50 8.34
N ILE A 113 -9.48 10.69 7.73
CA ILE A 113 -8.79 11.03 6.48
C ILE A 113 -7.28 10.89 6.66
N MET A 114 -6.71 11.48 7.71
CA MET A 114 -5.26 11.46 7.94
C MET A 114 -4.73 10.05 8.15
N ILE A 115 -5.37 9.27 9.03
CA ILE A 115 -4.96 7.89 9.31
C ILE A 115 -5.11 7.01 8.06
N SER A 116 -6.25 7.12 7.36
CA SER A 116 -6.48 6.32 6.16
C SER A 116 -5.48 6.63 5.05
N THR A 117 -5.14 7.90 4.84
CA THR A 117 -4.12 8.29 3.85
C THR A 117 -2.76 7.68 4.19
N ILE A 118 -2.35 7.76 5.45
CA ILE A 118 -1.08 7.17 5.90
C ILE A 118 -1.09 5.65 5.76
N LEU A 119 -2.19 4.98 6.13
CA LEU A 119 -2.34 3.53 5.97
C LEU A 119 -2.24 3.10 4.49
N ILE A 120 -2.91 3.82 3.61
CA ILE A 120 -2.87 3.55 2.16
C ILE A 120 -1.45 3.64 1.64
N LEU A 121 -0.73 4.71 2.00
CA LEU A 121 0.66 4.89 1.58
C LEU A 121 1.59 3.82 2.16
N LEU A 122 1.43 3.45 3.44
CA LEU A 122 2.22 2.39 4.07
C LEU A 122 1.96 1.03 3.41
N ILE A 123 0.71 0.72 3.11
CA ILE A 123 0.35 -0.55 2.47
C ILE A 123 0.81 -0.57 1.01
N SER A 124 0.70 0.54 0.28
CA SER A 124 1.23 0.67 -1.08
C SER A 124 2.74 0.41 -1.12
N LEU A 125 3.50 0.95 -0.16
CA LEU A 125 4.93 0.65 -0.01
C LEU A 125 5.20 -0.84 0.27
N LEU A 126 4.39 -1.46 1.12
CA LEU A 126 4.53 -2.86 1.49
C LEU A 126 4.27 -3.80 0.30
N ILE A 127 3.35 -3.43 -0.60
CA ILE A 127 2.98 -4.21 -1.79
C ILE A 127 4.00 -4.05 -2.94
N GLY A 128 4.92 -3.09 -2.85
CA GLY A 128 5.93 -2.83 -3.87
C GLY A 128 5.69 -1.55 -4.68
N ASN A 129 5.21 -0.50 -4.04
CA ASN A 129 4.95 0.82 -4.61
C ASN A 129 3.84 0.84 -5.68
N ASP A 130 2.76 0.10 -5.44
CA ASP A 130 1.59 0.10 -6.33
C ASP A 130 0.79 1.41 -6.18
N LEU A 131 1.05 2.37 -7.09
CA LEU A 131 0.35 3.66 -7.13
C LEU A 131 -1.13 3.50 -7.50
N ASP A 132 -1.49 2.52 -8.30
CA ASP A 132 -2.88 2.28 -8.69
C ASP A 132 -3.71 1.87 -7.47
N PHE A 133 -3.16 0.96 -6.68
CA PHE A 133 -3.75 0.58 -5.40
C PHE A 133 -3.96 1.81 -4.50
N ALA A 134 -2.92 2.66 -4.37
CA ALA A 134 -3.00 3.84 -3.53
C ALA A 134 -4.09 4.81 -4.00
N ILE A 135 -4.18 5.09 -5.31
CA ILE A 135 -5.18 5.99 -5.88
C ILE A 135 -6.59 5.44 -5.66
N ILE A 136 -6.82 4.17 -6.01
CA ILE A 136 -8.14 3.54 -5.91
C ILE A 136 -8.59 3.54 -4.44
N GLN A 137 -7.75 3.08 -3.53
CA GLN A 137 -8.09 3.01 -2.11
C GLN A 137 -8.29 4.38 -1.46
N PHE A 138 -7.55 5.40 -1.91
CA PHE A 138 -7.71 6.76 -1.44
C PHE A 138 -9.10 7.33 -1.76
N PHE A 139 -9.53 7.21 -3.01
CA PHE A 139 -10.86 7.69 -3.40
C PHE A 139 -11.99 6.91 -2.72
N ILE A 140 -11.87 5.58 -2.61
CA ILE A 140 -12.86 4.75 -1.92
C ILE A 140 -12.93 5.13 -0.44
N SER A 141 -11.78 5.34 0.23
CA SER A 141 -11.74 5.77 1.63
C SER A 141 -12.35 7.13 1.85
N LEU A 142 -12.09 8.12 0.98
CA LEU A 142 -12.70 9.43 1.06
C LEU A 142 -14.22 9.36 0.93
N MET A 143 -14.73 8.63 -0.07
CA MET A 143 -16.16 8.43 -0.27
C MET A 143 -16.80 7.73 0.93
N SER A 144 -16.11 6.76 1.51
CA SER A 144 -16.51 6.06 2.71
C SER A 144 -16.69 7.02 3.90
N ILE A 145 -15.71 7.88 4.14
CA ILE A 145 -15.73 8.87 5.24
C ILE A 145 -16.87 9.87 5.05
N PHE A 146 -17.01 10.43 3.86
CA PHE A 146 -18.08 11.41 3.59
C PHE A 146 -19.48 10.81 3.69
N SER A 147 -19.62 9.57 3.28
CA SER A 147 -20.89 8.85 3.29
C SER A 147 -21.37 8.59 4.72
N VAL A 148 -20.44 8.21 5.60
CA VAL A 148 -20.74 7.89 7.01
C VAL A 148 -21.13 9.12 7.82
N ARG A 149 -20.60 10.30 7.54
CA ARG A 149 -20.95 11.55 8.25
C ARG A 149 -22.46 11.86 8.25
N ARG A 150 -23.22 11.36 7.29
CA ARG A 150 -24.66 11.61 7.12
C ARG A 150 -25.55 10.50 7.67
N LEU A 151 -24.98 9.43 8.23
CA LEU A 151 -25.73 8.25 8.67
C LEU A 151 -26.56 8.57 9.93
N ARG A 152 -27.82 8.93 9.75
CA ARG A 152 -28.82 9.06 10.85
C ARG A 152 -29.92 7.99 10.79
N LYS A 153 -30.10 7.28 9.67
CA LYS A 153 -31.19 6.32 9.44
C LYS A 153 -30.65 5.02 8.82
N ARG A 154 -31.22 3.87 9.17
CA ARG A 154 -30.85 2.54 8.64
C ARG A 154 -30.85 2.47 7.10
N ARG A 155 -31.80 3.16 6.45
CA ARG A 155 -31.89 3.23 4.99
C ARG A 155 -30.66 3.90 4.35
N GLN A 156 -30.00 4.79 5.06
CA GLN A 156 -28.79 5.47 4.56
C GLN A 156 -27.58 4.54 4.50
N ILE A 157 -27.52 3.49 5.35
CA ILE A 157 -26.44 2.50 5.31
C ILE A 157 -26.43 1.75 3.99
N ILE A 158 -27.61 1.31 3.52
CA ILE A 158 -27.75 0.60 2.24
C ILE A 158 -27.36 1.52 1.07
N MET A 159 -27.82 2.77 1.08
CA MET A 159 -27.44 3.76 0.06
C MET A 159 -25.92 4.02 0.06
N THR A 160 -25.29 4.06 1.24
CA THR A 160 -23.84 4.21 1.36
C THR A 160 -23.07 3.02 0.76
N MET A 161 -23.53 1.81 1.04
CA MET A 161 -22.93 0.60 0.46
C MET A 161 -23.02 0.59 -1.07
N LEU A 162 -24.20 0.92 -1.62
CA LEU A 162 -24.39 1.02 -3.08
C LEU A 162 -23.50 2.10 -3.69
N LEU A 163 -23.41 3.26 -3.05
CA LEU A 163 -22.56 4.36 -3.50
C LEU A 163 -21.08 3.96 -3.50
N LEU A 164 -20.61 3.25 -2.46
CA LEU A 164 -19.22 2.78 -2.39
C LEU A 164 -18.90 1.77 -3.50
N VAL A 165 -19.80 0.82 -3.76
CA VAL A 165 -19.64 -0.15 -4.85
C VAL A 165 -19.58 0.59 -6.18
N PHE A 166 -20.48 1.52 -6.43
CA PHE A 166 -20.49 2.31 -7.65
C PHE A 166 -19.21 3.13 -7.82
N CYS A 167 -18.76 3.82 -6.76
CA CYS A 167 -17.52 4.59 -6.78
C CYS A 167 -16.29 3.69 -6.99
N SER A 168 -16.22 2.51 -6.37
CA SER A 168 -15.10 1.60 -6.55
C SER A 168 -14.99 1.12 -8.00
N VAL A 169 -16.11 0.74 -8.60
CA VAL A 169 -16.15 0.35 -10.02
C VAL A 169 -15.74 1.51 -10.93
N PHE A 170 -16.25 2.71 -10.66
CA PHE A 170 -15.95 3.89 -11.46
C PHE A 170 -14.47 4.30 -11.37
N VAL A 171 -13.88 4.29 -10.18
CA VAL A 171 -12.46 4.62 -9.99
C VAL A 171 -11.57 3.56 -10.64
N PHE A 172 -11.91 2.27 -10.47
CA PHE A 172 -11.18 1.18 -11.12
C PHE A 172 -11.21 1.31 -12.64
N PHE A 173 -12.38 1.58 -13.21
CA PHE A 173 -12.54 1.81 -14.65
C PHE A 173 -11.73 3.01 -15.13
N SER A 174 -11.73 4.10 -14.36
CA SER A 174 -10.98 5.32 -14.66
C SER A 174 -9.47 5.09 -14.72
N VAL A 175 -8.92 4.34 -13.76
CA VAL A 175 -7.49 3.96 -13.74
C VAL A 175 -7.15 3.05 -14.91
N MET A 176 -8.03 2.14 -15.26
CA MET A 176 -7.85 1.21 -16.38
C MET A 176 -7.81 1.95 -17.73
N LEU A 177 -8.72 2.92 -17.92
CA LEU A 177 -8.73 3.79 -19.10
C LEU A 177 -7.47 4.67 -19.17
N PHE A 178 -7.02 5.19 -18.04
CA PHE A 178 -5.81 6.01 -17.97
C PHE A 178 -4.56 5.26 -18.42
N LYS A 179 -4.49 3.96 -18.10
CA LYS A 179 -3.38 3.08 -18.51
C LYS A 179 -3.47 2.60 -19.95
N GLY A 180 -4.58 2.84 -20.65
CA GLY A 180 -4.79 2.34 -21.99
C GLY A 180 -4.80 0.81 -22.10
N ILE A 181 -5.18 0.12 -21.02
CA ILE A 181 -5.26 -1.34 -20.99
C ILE A 181 -6.61 -1.74 -21.59
N ASP A 182 -6.59 -2.45 -22.71
CA ASP A 182 -7.80 -3.01 -23.31
C ASP A 182 -8.39 -4.10 -22.39
N PHE A 183 -9.70 -4.07 -22.18
CA PHE A 183 -10.44 -5.01 -21.33
C PHE A 183 -10.21 -6.48 -21.70
N LEU A 184 -9.84 -6.76 -22.94
CA LEU A 184 -9.60 -8.09 -23.46
C LEU A 184 -8.22 -8.63 -23.08
N ASP A 185 -7.22 -7.77 -22.94
CA ASP A 185 -5.84 -8.17 -22.61
C ASP A 185 -5.61 -8.41 -21.11
N TYR A 186 -6.42 -7.80 -20.25
CA TYR A 186 -6.29 -7.95 -18.79
C TYR A 186 -6.50 -9.39 -18.30
N ASN A 187 -7.28 -10.17 -19.02
CA ASN A 187 -7.60 -11.55 -18.63
C ASN A 187 -6.48 -12.55 -18.95
N TYR A 188 -5.54 -12.21 -19.85
CA TYR A 188 -4.47 -13.12 -20.29
C TYR A 188 -3.11 -12.84 -19.62
N SER A 189 -2.82 -11.60 -19.25
CA SER A 189 -1.51 -11.24 -18.69
C SER A 189 -1.29 -11.71 -17.25
N ASN A 190 -2.35 -11.80 -16.44
CA ASN A 190 -2.26 -12.26 -15.05
C ASN A 190 -2.18 -13.79 -14.90
N VAL A 191 -2.50 -14.56 -15.96
CA VAL A 191 -2.37 -16.02 -15.94
C VAL A 191 -0.99 -16.47 -16.41
N GLY A 192 -0.28 -15.63 -17.16
CA GLY A 192 1.04 -15.95 -17.72
C GLY A 192 2.23 -15.87 -16.76
N TYR A 193 2.06 -15.28 -15.58
CA TYR A 193 3.14 -15.20 -14.55
C TYR A 193 3.04 -16.30 -13.48
N LEU A 194 2.13 -17.26 -13.63
CA LEU A 194 1.93 -18.40 -12.72
C LEU A 194 2.35 -19.75 -13.33
N ALA A 195 3.05 -19.74 -14.49
CA ALA A 195 3.62 -20.94 -15.07
C ALA A 195 5.14 -20.98 -14.96
#